data_2ab19ea5a64d00c74f67680f01a038ce
#
_entry.id   2ab19ea5a64d00c74f67680f01a038ce
#
_cell.length_a   1.000
_cell.length_b   1.000
_cell.length_c   1.000
_cell.angle_alpha   90.00
_cell.angle_beta   90.00
_cell.angle_gamma   90.00
#
_symmetry.space_group_name_H-M   'P 1'
#
loop_
_entity.id
_entity.type
_entity.pdbx_description
1 polymer ?
#
loop_
_entity_poly.entity_id
_entity_poly.type
_entity_poly.pdbx_seq_one_letter_code
_entity_poly.pdbx_strand_id
1 'polypeptide(L)'
;MATENGAAALSPEEKLTLIKRNLQETLGEDKLLQVLKERDVKIYWGTATTGKPHIAYFVPMSKVADFLKAGCEVTILFADLHAYLDNMGAVRAEGQVLIYRWLLQVTILFADLHAYLDNMKAPWELLELRVKYYEAAIKAMLTSIGVPLDKLKFIKGTEFQLSREYTLDVYRLSSSVTEHDAKKAGAEVVKQVSHPLLSGLLYPGLQALDEEYLKVDAQFGGVDQRKIFTFAEKYLPHLGYQKRIHLMNPMVPGLTGTKMSSSDEDSKIDLLDSPAQVKKKLKKAFCEPGNVADNGVLSFCKHVLFPLRVVDGKEFTVKRAPDNGGDLRFSKFEDLEQTFAKEELHPADLKSAVEGYLNCLLAPIRAEFETPDMKKLVAKAYPVVKKKAEGAPAAGGGGDDEITPARLDLKVGKITSVKKHPEADSLYIEMVDLGEKTPRTIISGLAGLVPMEDLQDRLGVFLCNLKPVKMRGIESCGMLMCASVDEPRAVEPLMPPAGSAPGERVFVEGYESGTPDEKLNPKKKVWEKLQPDLRTSAECVAEWQGSSLMTKLGAVTCTSLKGAPIK
;
A
#
# COMPACT_ATOMS: atom_id res chain seq x y z
N MET A 1 18.69 21.07 -45.90
CA MET A 1 17.79 20.05 -46.45
C MET A 1 18.29 18.71 -45.93
N ALA A 2 17.73 18.24 -44.82
CA ALA A 2 17.99 16.91 -44.26
C ALA A 2 16.67 16.17 -44.31
N THR A 3 16.67 15.06 -44.98
CA THR A 3 15.55 14.16 -45.26
C THR A 3 15.01 13.59 -43.98
N GLU A 4 13.76 13.95 -43.61
CA GLU A 4 12.94 13.21 -42.69
C GLU A 4 12.70 11.81 -43.29
N ASN A 5 13.18 10.77 -42.60
CA ASN A 5 12.82 9.40 -42.86
C ASN A 5 11.32 9.24 -42.58
N GLY A 6 10.50 9.23 -43.60
CA GLY A 6 9.07 8.93 -43.55
C GLY A 6 8.85 7.48 -43.17
N ALA A 7 8.79 7.16 -41.88
CA ALA A 7 8.18 5.93 -41.42
C ALA A 7 6.69 6.00 -41.82
N ALA A 8 6.21 5.02 -42.59
CA ALA A 8 4.80 4.93 -42.98
C ALA A 8 3.92 4.91 -41.70
N ALA A 9 2.84 5.70 -41.71
CA ALA A 9 1.90 5.71 -40.58
C ALA A 9 1.31 4.31 -40.39
N LEU A 10 1.26 3.83 -39.14
CA LEU A 10 0.69 2.53 -38.79
C LEU A 10 -0.80 2.47 -39.19
N SER A 11 -1.25 1.36 -39.74
CA SER A 11 -2.66 1.08 -39.99
C SER A 11 -3.45 0.99 -38.67
N PRO A 12 -4.79 1.15 -38.66
CA PRO A 12 -5.61 0.98 -37.47
C PRO A 12 -5.41 -0.39 -36.80
N GLU A 13 -5.21 -1.45 -37.57
CA GLU A 13 -5.00 -2.81 -37.12
C GLU A 13 -3.61 -2.99 -36.48
N GLU A 14 -2.57 -2.37 -37.05
CA GLU A 14 -1.22 -2.35 -36.47
C GLU A 14 -1.21 -1.53 -35.17
N LYS A 15 -1.89 -0.40 -35.13
CA LYS A 15 -2.09 0.40 -33.91
C LYS A 15 -2.81 -0.42 -32.83
N LEU A 16 -3.91 -1.12 -33.17
CA LEU A 16 -4.64 -2.00 -32.27
C LEU A 16 -3.75 -3.09 -31.70
N THR A 17 -2.96 -3.76 -32.55
CA THR A 17 -2.01 -4.80 -32.13
C THR A 17 -0.98 -4.27 -31.14
N LEU A 18 -0.43 -3.09 -31.39
CA LEU A 18 0.53 -2.44 -30.51
C LEU A 18 -0.10 -2.00 -29.17
N ILE A 19 -1.31 -1.45 -29.19
CA ILE A 19 -2.06 -1.06 -28.00
C ILE A 19 -2.36 -2.30 -27.12
N LYS A 20 -2.75 -3.40 -27.73
CA LYS A 20 -3.10 -4.63 -27.00
C LYS A 20 -1.90 -5.47 -26.54
N ARG A 21 -0.73 -5.22 -27.09
CA ARG A 21 0.48 -5.98 -26.75
C ARG A 21 0.71 -6.02 -25.23
N ASN A 22 0.85 -7.22 -24.66
CA ASN A 22 1.10 -7.46 -23.23
C ASN A 22 0.00 -6.95 -22.28
N LEU A 23 -1.18 -6.56 -22.75
CA LEU A 23 -2.34 -6.38 -21.87
C LEU A 23 -2.90 -7.73 -21.46
N GLN A 24 -3.43 -7.81 -20.25
CA GLN A 24 -4.13 -8.99 -19.75
C GLN A 24 -5.57 -9.03 -20.25
N GLU A 25 -6.25 -7.88 -20.32
CA GLU A 25 -7.64 -7.77 -20.74
C GLU A 25 -7.91 -6.41 -21.39
N THR A 26 -8.83 -6.39 -22.34
CA THR A 26 -9.36 -5.17 -22.96
C THR A 26 -10.89 -5.26 -23.00
N LEU A 27 -11.58 -4.29 -22.39
CA LEU A 27 -13.03 -4.13 -22.51
C LEU A 27 -13.31 -3.08 -23.56
N GLY A 28 -14.26 -3.36 -24.48
CA GLY A 28 -14.63 -2.44 -25.56
C GLY A 28 -13.67 -2.44 -26.77
N GLU A 29 -13.10 -3.59 -27.13
CA GLU A 29 -12.16 -3.73 -28.25
C GLU A 29 -12.74 -3.27 -29.58
N ASP A 30 -14.00 -3.62 -29.89
CA ASP A 30 -14.68 -3.19 -31.12
C ASP A 30 -14.74 -1.66 -31.20
N LYS A 31 -15.03 -1.01 -30.09
CA LYS A 31 -15.05 0.44 -29.98
C LYS A 31 -13.64 1.03 -30.16
N LEU A 32 -12.61 0.37 -29.62
CA LEU A 32 -11.21 0.77 -29.79
C LEU A 32 -10.83 0.79 -31.28
N LEU A 33 -11.14 -0.28 -32.01
CA LEU A 33 -10.87 -0.38 -33.45
C LEU A 33 -11.65 0.67 -34.23
N GLN A 34 -12.93 0.91 -33.87
CA GLN A 34 -13.72 1.94 -34.51
C GLN A 34 -13.09 3.33 -34.36
N VAL A 35 -12.70 3.70 -33.14
CA VAL A 35 -12.03 4.99 -32.88
C VAL A 35 -10.73 5.11 -33.66
N LEU A 36 -9.91 4.04 -33.71
CA LEU A 36 -8.64 4.02 -34.45
C LEU A 36 -8.82 4.21 -35.96
N LYS A 37 -9.95 3.82 -36.53
CA LYS A 37 -10.28 4.09 -37.95
C LYS A 37 -10.64 5.55 -38.24
N GLU A 38 -11.15 6.27 -37.23
CA GLU A 38 -11.63 7.64 -37.35
C GLU A 38 -10.56 8.66 -36.92
N ARG A 39 -9.84 8.37 -35.85
CA ARG A 39 -8.86 9.26 -35.24
C ARG A 39 -7.96 8.54 -34.22
N ASP A 40 -6.98 9.25 -33.68
CA ASP A 40 -6.16 8.77 -32.59
C ASP A 40 -6.96 8.66 -31.27
N VAL A 41 -6.64 7.63 -30.47
CA VAL A 41 -7.33 7.32 -29.21
C VAL A 41 -6.78 8.16 -28.09
N LYS A 42 -7.67 8.71 -27.27
CA LYS A 42 -7.33 9.44 -26.04
C LYS A 42 -7.36 8.48 -24.85
N ILE A 43 -6.23 8.33 -24.19
CA ILE A 43 -6.06 7.40 -23.05
C ILE A 43 -5.62 8.17 -21.80
N TYR A 44 -6.15 7.84 -20.62
CA TYR A 44 -5.55 8.28 -19.38
C TYR A 44 -5.11 7.11 -18.51
N TRP A 45 -4.07 7.35 -17.74
CA TRP A 45 -3.60 6.48 -16.68
C TRP A 45 -3.46 7.27 -15.39
N GLY A 46 -3.99 6.72 -14.28
CA GLY A 46 -3.95 7.32 -12.96
C GLY A 46 -3.16 6.49 -11.96
N THR A 47 -2.52 7.14 -11.01
CA THR A 47 -1.84 6.48 -9.90
C THR A 47 -2.07 7.21 -8.59
N ALA A 48 -2.40 6.45 -7.53
CA ALA A 48 -2.49 6.97 -6.16
C ALA A 48 -1.09 7.15 -5.57
N THR A 49 -0.82 8.33 -5.00
CA THR A 49 0.50 8.71 -4.48
C THR A 49 0.73 8.24 -3.03
N THR A 50 0.47 6.96 -2.73
CA THR A 50 0.51 6.40 -1.37
C THR A 50 1.88 5.86 -0.96
N GLY A 51 2.34 4.80 -1.59
CA GLY A 51 3.64 4.18 -1.32
C GLY A 51 4.75 4.73 -2.23
N LYS A 52 6.01 4.38 -2.00
CA LYS A 52 7.09 4.71 -2.94
C LYS A 52 6.94 3.95 -4.25
N PRO A 53 7.03 4.62 -5.43
CA PRO A 53 7.17 3.95 -6.71
C PRO A 53 8.38 3.01 -6.73
N HIS A 54 8.22 1.86 -7.35
CA HIS A 54 9.24 0.82 -7.46
C HIS A 54 9.29 0.27 -8.90
N ILE A 55 10.19 -0.67 -9.18
CA ILE A 55 10.44 -1.17 -10.54
C ILE A 55 9.20 -1.68 -11.29
N ALA A 56 8.15 -2.15 -10.59
CA ALA A 56 6.92 -2.58 -11.27
C ALA A 56 6.21 -1.42 -12.01
N TYR A 57 6.46 -0.17 -11.65
CA TYR A 57 5.96 0.98 -12.39
C TYR A 57 6.50 1.07 -13.84
N PHE A 58 7.60 0.36 -14.15
CA PHE A 58 8.05 0.25 -15.55
C PHE A 58 7.05 -0.51 -16.44
N VAL A 59 6.18 -1.35 -15.89
CA VAL A 59 5.12 -2.03 -16.66
C VAL A 59 4.16 -1.02 -17.30
N PRO A 60 3.47 -0.16 -16.53
CA PRO A 60 2.65 0.89 -17.15
C PRO A 60 3.48 1.90 -17.96
N MET A 61 4.72 2.23 -17.57
CA MET A 61 5.55 3.16 -18.34
C MET A 61 5.94 2.60 -19.70
N SER A 62 6.29 1.31 -19.81
CA SER A 62 6.55 0.66 -21.10
C SER A 62 5.30 0.64 -21.98
N LYS A 63 4.11 0.52 -21.37
CA LYS A 63 2.85 0.56 -22.08
C LYS A 63 2.49 1.97 -22.60
N VAL A 64 2.80 3.01 -21.81
CA VAL A 64 2.71 4.40 -22.27
C VAL A 64 3.58 4.62 -23.52
N ALA A 65 4.79 4.03 -23.56
CA ALA A 65 5.64 4.09 -24.76
C ALA A 65 4.97 3.43 -25.98
N ASP A 66 4.28 2.29 -25.79
CA ASP A 66 3.51 1.63 -26.87
C ASP A 66 2.35 2.51 -27.37
N PHE A 67 1.60 3.12 -26.46
CA PHE A 67 0.49 4.03 -26.82
C PHE A 67 0.98 5.21 -27.65
N LEU A 68 2.08 5.84 -27.25
CA LEU A 68 2.68 6.94 -28.04
C LEU A 68 3.15 6.50 -29.42
N LYS A 69 3.72 5.28 -29.53
CA LYS A 69 4.11 4.71 -30.83
C LYS A 69 2.93 4.40 -31.72
N ALA A 70 1.80 3.99 -31.13
CA ALA A 70 0.54 3.80 -31.84
C ALA A 70 -0.12 5.13 -32.25
N GLY A 71 0.46 6.28 -31.89
CA GLY A 71 -0.08 7.62 -32.18
C GLY A 71 -1.21 8.02 -31.25
N CYS A 72 -1.42 7.29 -30.11
CA CYS A 72 -2.47 7.65 -29.16
C CYS A 72 -2.15 8.96 -28.44
N GLU A 73 -3.20 9.77 -28.18
CA GLU A 73 -3.14 10.84 -27.21
C GLU A 73 -3.27 10.24 -25.81
N VAL A 74 -2.19 10.20 -25.06
CA VAL A 74 -2.19 9.63 -23.69
C VAL A 74 -2.16 10.74 -22.66
N THR A 75 -3.19 10.80 -21.82
CA THR A 75 -3.33 11.77 -20.73
C THR A 75 -2.84 11.17 -19.42
N ILE A 76 -1.86 11.80 -18.75
CA ILE A 76 -1.38 11.41 -17.44
C ILE A 76 -1.89 12.44 -16.43
N LEU A 77 -2.77 12.00 -15.54
CA LEU A 77 -3.44 12.85 -14.55
C LEU A 77 -2.80 12.73 -13.17
N PHE A 78 -2.42 13.87 -12.59
CA PHE A 78 -2.03 13.98 -11.19
C PHE A 78 -3.25 14.35 -10.34
N ALA A 79 -3.69 13.47 -9.46
CA ALA A 79 -4.82 13.73 -8.58
C ALA A 79 -4.34 14.30 -7.25
N ASP A 80 -4.54 15.59 -7.00
CA ASP A 80 -3.98 16.35 -5.87
C ASP A 80 -5.01 17.00 -4.94
N LEU A 81 -6.21 16.52 -4.76
CA LEU A 81 -7.20 17.21 -3.96
C LEU A 81 -7.51 16.63 -2.59
N HIS A 82 -6.93 17.13 -1.51
CA HIS A 82 -7.48 17.00 -0.14
C HIS A 82 -6.86 17.88 0.95
N ALA A 83 -6.23 19.01 0.61
CA ALA A 83 -5.81 19.94 1.67
C ALA A 83 -6.84 21.00 2.01
N TYR A 84 -7.90 21.12 1.28
CA TYR A 84 -8.72 22.31 1.38
C TYR A 84 -9.83 22.23 2.42
N LEU A 85 -10.10 21.09 3.02
CA LEU A 85 -11.22 21.00 3.96
C LEU A 85 -10.88 21.38 5.41
N ASP A 86 -9.62 21.68 5.73
CA ASP A 86 -9.25 22.04 7.13
C ASP A 86 -8.69 23.45 7.33
N ASN A 87 -8.53 24.29 6.29
CA ASN A 87 -8.11 25.69 6.50
C ASN A 87 -8.62 26.63 5.40
N MET A 88 -9.75 27.26 5.66
CA MET A 88 -10.29 28.38 4.88
C MET A 88 -9.47 29.65 5.10
N GLY A 89 -8.58 29.94 4.17
CA GLY A 89 -7.93 31.23 4.05
C GLY A 89 -7.74 31.61 2.59
N ALA A 90 -8.53 32.53 2.10
CA ALA A 90 -8.63 32.93 0.71
C ALA A 90 -7.35 33.55 0.15
N VAL A 91 -6.94 33.14 -1.05
CA VAL A 91 -6.30 34.03 -2.03
C VAL A 91 -6.79 33.68 -3.44
N ARG A 92 -7.46 34.64 -4.06
CA ARG A 92 -7.78 34.69 -5.49
C ARG A 92 -6.51 34.94 -6.28
N ALA A 93 -6.33 34.24 -7.39
CA ALA A 93 -5.54 34.74 -8.51
C ALA A 93 -6.23 34.39 -9.83
N GLU A 94 -6.69 35.42 -10.51
CA GLU A 94 -7.17 35.43 -11.88
C GLU A 94 -5.99 35.25 -12.84
N GLY A 95 -6.21 34.57 -13.97
CA GLY A 95 -5.27 34.57 -15.07
C GLY A 95 -5.69 33.67 -16.22
N GLN A 96 -6.42 34.27 -17.19
CA GLN A 96 -6.65 33.74 -18.52
C GLN A 96 -5.34 33.30 -19.17
N VAL A 97 -5.38 32.28 -20.04
CA VAL A 97 -4.98 32.42 -21.47
C VAL A 97 -5.32 31.17 -22.28
N LEU A 98 -6.11 31.38 -23.28
CA LEU A 98 -6.22 30.56 -24.50
C LEU A 98 -4.87 30.50 -25.21
N ILE A 99 -4.56 29.35 -25.84
CA ILE A 99 -4.17 29.29 -27.26
C ILE A 99 -4.06 27.82 -27.70
N TYR A 100 -4.72 27.53 -28.80
CA TYR A 100 -4.67 26.29 -29.56
C TYR A 100 -3.28 26.03 -30.15
N ARG A 101 -2.76 24.80 -29.93
CA ARG A 101 -1.88 24.17 -30.88
C ARG A 101 -2.00 22.64 -30.78
N TRP A 102 -2.34 22.02 -31.89
CA TRP A 102 -2.42 20.58 -32.07
C TRP A 102 -1.06 19.92 -31.75
N LEU A 103 -0.95 19.25 -30.60
CA LEU A 103 0.19 18.45 -30.22
C LEU A 103 -0.34 17.23 -29.46
N LEU A 104 0.02 16.06 -29.93
CA LEU A 104 -0.19 14.76 -29.30
C LEU A 104 0.24 14.83 -27.83
N GLN A 105 -0.68 14.63 -26.87
CA GLN A 105 -0.41 14.75 -25.44
C GLN A 105 -0.84 13.50 -24.69
N VAL A 106 0.08 12.99 -23.84
CA VAL A 106 -0.21 11.92 -22.86
C VAL A 106 -0.47 12.54 -21.50
N THR A 107 -1.56 12.17 -20.82
CA THR A 107 -1.92 12.69 -19.51
C THR A 107 -1.77 11.61 -18.43
N ILE A 108 -0.96 11.84 -17.40
CA ILE A 108 -0.78 10.96 -16.25
C ILE A 108 -1.53 11.54 -15.05
N LEU A 109 -2.41 10.74 -14.43
CA LEU A 109 -3.14 11.11 -13.22
C LEU A 109 -2.37 10.71 -11.97
N PHE A 110 -1.99 11.68 -11.16
CA PHE A 110 -1.62 11.46 -9.76
C PHE A 110 -2.89 11.58 -8.91
N ALA A 111 -3.44 10.43 -8.55
CA ALA A 111 -4.69 10.34 -7.80
C ALA A 111 -4.44 10.64 -6.31
N ASP A 112 -4.23 11.89 -5.95
CA ASP A 112 -4.00 12.34 -4.57
C ASP A 112 -5.27 12.30 -3.73
N LEU A 113 -6.42 12.66 -4.33
CA LEU A 113 -7.73 12.49 -3.71
C LEU A 113 -7.96 11.02 -3.39
N HIS A 114 -7.66 10.13 -4.32
CA HIS A 114 -7.75 8.69 -4.11
C HIS A 114 -6.75 8.21 -3.06
N ALA A 115 -5.53 8.75 -3.05
CA ALA A 115 -4.53 8.44 -2.03
C ALA A 115 -4.96 8.87 -0.62
N TYR A 116 -5.67 9.99 -0.50
CA TYR A 116 -6.24 10.45 0.77
C TYR A 116 -7.44 9.59 1.20
N LEU A 117 -8.34 9.27 0.30
CA LEU A 117 -9.50 8.43 0.58
C LEU A 117 -9.09 7.01 1.01
N ASP A 118 -7.99 6.49 0.47
CA ASP A 118 -7.42 5.20 0.85
C ASP A 118 -6.59 5.28 2.16
N ASN A 119 -5.92 6.40 2.43
CA ASN A 119 -5.01 6.54 3.55
C ASN A 119 -5.19 7.84 4.34
N MET A 120 -6.33 7.99 5.01
CA MET A 120 -6.70 9.16 5.83
C MET A 120 -5.76 9.49 7.00
N LYS A 121 -4.63 8.78 7.15
CA LYS A 121 -3.62 9.02 8.19
C LYS A 121 -2.49 9.95 7.74
N ALA A 122 -2.38 10.27 6.44
CA ALA A 122 -1.35 11.15 5.92
C ALA A 122 -1.84 12.62 5.95
N PRO A 123 -1.11 13.55 6.58
CA PRO A 123 -1.40 14.97 6.46
C PRO A 123 -1.32 15.42 4.99
N TRP A 124 -2.07 16.44 4.64
CA TRP A 124 -2.12 16.94 3.26
C TRP A 124 -0.77 17.42 2.74
N GLU A 125 -0.02 18.13 3.54
CA GLU A 125 1.32 18.60 3.16
C GLU A 125 2.24 17.44 2.77
N LEU A 126 2.03 16.26 3.40
CA LEU A 126 2.76 15.05 3.04
C LEU A 126 2.31 14.49 1.68
N LEU A 127 1.02 14.58 1.38
CA LEU A 127 0.49 14.15 0.07
C LEU A 127 1.00 15.05 -1.05
N GLU A 128 1.02 16.37 -0.87
CA GLU A 128 1.62 17.29 -1.84
C GLU A 128 3.11 17.00 -2.12
N LEU A 129 3.87 16.68 -1.07
CA LEU A 129 5.27 16.29 -1.23
C LEU A 129 5.39 14.96 -1.98
N ARG A 130 4.50 14.00 -1.73
CA ARG A 130 4.45 12.73 -2.45
C ARG A 130 4.07 12.92 -3.91
N VAL A 131 3.12 13.79 -4.23
CA VAL A 131 2.76 14.14 -5.61
C VAL A 131 3.98 14.68 -6.35
N LYS A 132 4.71 15.63 -5.78
CA LYS A 132 5.95 16.16 -6.36
C LYS A 132 7.02 15.08 -6.57
N TYR A 133 7.15 14.16 -5.59
CA TYR A 133 8.07 13.03 -5.71
C TYR A 133 7.65 12.08 -6.85
N TYR A 134 6.37 11.73 -6.93
CA TYR A 134 5.82 10.87 -7.99
C TYR A 134 6.00 11.51 -9.37
N GLU A 135 5.74 12.78 -9.48
CA GLU A 135 5.94 13.53 -10.74
C GLU A 135 7.40 13.43 -11.22
N ALA A 136 8.34 13.73 -10.33
CA ALA A 136 9.76 13.60 -10.64
C ALA A 136 10.15 12.15 -10.98
N ALA A 137 9.71 11.18 -10.20
CA ALA A 137 10.01 9.76 -10.41
C ALA A 137 9.46 9.24 -11.74
N ILE A 138 8.20 9.53 -12.07
CA ILE A 138 7.58 9.08 -13.31
C ILE A 138 8.21 9.75 -14.53
N LYS A 139 8.49 11.06 -14.47
CA LYS A 139 9.23 11.75 -15.53
C LYS A 139 10.61 11.13 -15.75
N ALA A 140 11.37 10.89 -14.69
CA ALA A 140 12.68 10.25 -14.77
C ALA A 140 12.60 8.81 -15.33
N MET A 141 11.57 8.02 -14.95
CA MET A 141 11.34 6.67 -15.49
C MET A 141 11.04 6.72 -17.00
N LEU A 142 10.15 7.59 -17.43
CA LEU A 142 9.79 7.75 -18.85
C LEU A 142 11.00 8.20 -19.68
N THR A 143 11.78 9.16 -19.16
CA THR A 143 13.04 9.58 -19.78
C THR A 143 14.04 8.43 -19.88
N SER A 144 14.15 7.58 -18.83
CA SER A 144 15.08 6.45 -18.80
C SER A 144 14.79 5.37 -19.85
N ILE A 145 13.55 5.32 -20.34
CA ILE A 145 13.11 4.42 -21.42
C ILE A 145 12.94 5.12 -22.78
N GLY A 146 13.43 6.37 -22.90
CA GLY A 146 13.44 7.11 -24.15
C GLY A 146 12.10 7.72 -24.57
N VAL A 147 11.14 7.88 -23.64
CA VAL A 147 9.85 8.52 -23.92
C VAL A 147 10.00 10.04 -23.89
N PRO A 148 9.65 10.77 -24.97
CA PRO A 148 9.72 12.22 -25.01
C PRO A 148 8.60 12.82 -24.12
N LEU A 149 8.99 13.67 -23.14
CA LEU A 149 8.07 14.25 -22.16
C LEU A 149 7.18 15.36 -22.74
N ASP A 150 7.58 15.98 -23.83
CA ASP A 150 6.82 17.02 -24.54
C ASP A 150 5.50 16.53 -25.15
N LYS A 151 5.39 15.20 -25.34
CA LYS A 151 4.16 14.52 -25.77
C LYS A 151 3.26 14.08 -24.62
N LEU A 152 3.62 14.41 -23.38
CA LEU A 152 2.92 13.99 -22.19
C LEU A 152 2.23 15.17 -21.51
N LYS A 153 0.95 15.03 -21.17
CA LYS A 153 0.24 15.98 -20.35
C LYS A 153 0.10 15.43 -18.92
N PHE A 154 0.58 16.20 -17.95
CA PHE A 154 0.46 15.90 -16.54
C PHE A 154 -0.62 16.78 -15.94
N ILE A 155 -1.64 16.18 -15.31
CA ILE A 155 -2.76 16.88 -14.68
C ILE A 155 -2.88 16.38 -13.25
N LYS A 156 -3.22 17.28 -12.33
CA LYS A 156 -3.59 16.93 -10.96
C LYS A 156 -5.11 16.79 -10.88
N GLY A 157 -5.59 15.88 -10.03
CA GLY A 157 -7.02 15.68 -9.83
C GLY A 157 -7.71 16.94 -9.31
N THR A 158 -7.07 17.65 -8.38
CA THR A 158 -7.55 18.94 -7.86
C THR A 158 -7.86 19.97 -8.94
N GLU A 159 -7.21 19.92 -10.08
CA GLU A 159 -7.45 20.90 -11.15
C GLU A 159 -8.88 20.83 -11.71
N PHE A 160 -9.58 19.69 -11.54
CA PHE A 160 -10.95 19.51 -12.07
C PHE A 160 -11.93 18.84 -11.09
N GLN A 161 -11.46 17.94 -10.20
CA GLN A 161 -12.32 17.16 -9.30
C GLN A 161 -13.06 18.02 -8.25
N LEU A 162 -12.57 19.26 -8.00
CA LEU A 162 -13.25 20.24 -7.15
C LEU A 162 -14.18 21.20 -7.91
N SER A 163 -14.29 21.04 -9.21
CA SER A 163 -15.27 21.86 -9.95
C SER A 163 -16.69 21.61 -9.41
N ARG A 164 -17.53 22.60 -9.53
CA ARG A 164 -18.94 22.50 -9.13
C ARG A 164 -19.63 21.35 -9.86
N GLU A 165 -19.36 21.22 -11.15
CA GLU A 165 -19.94 20.22 -12.03
C GLU A 165 -19.53 18.82 -11.60
N TYR A 166 -18.24 18.57 -11.36
CA TYR A 166 -17.73 17.29 -10.89
C TYR A 166 -18.33 16.93 -9.52
N THR A 167 -18.32 17.87 -8.58
CA THR A 167 -18.89 17.67 -7.24
C THR A 167 -20.37 17.32 -7.30
N LEU A 168 -21.14 17.99 -8.18
CA LEU A 168 -22.54 17.69 -8.38
C LEU A 168 -22.75 16.27 -8.93
N ASP A 169 -21.90 15.84 -9.87
CA ASP A 169 -21.97 14.49 -10.42
C ASP A 169 -21.54 13.42 -9.41
N VAL A 170 -20.62 13.71 -8.49
CA VAL A 170 -20.35 12.82 -7.35
C VAL A 170 -21.61 12.58 -6.53
N TYR A 171 -22.41 13.61 -6.24
CA TYR A 171 -23.69 13.44 -5.52
C TYR A 171 -24.75 12.71 -6.36
N ARG A 172 -24.87 13.03 -7.65
CA ARG A 172 -25.80 12.33 -8.58
C ARG A 172 -25.45 10.84 -8.67
N LEU A 173 -24.15 10.51 -8.83
CA LEU A 173 -23.69 9.13 -8.86
C LEU A 173 -23.96 8.43 -7.52
N SER A 174 -23.66 9.08 -6.40
CA SER A 174 -23.87 8.54 -5.05
C SER A 174 -25.35 8.27 -4.75
N SER A 175 -26.27 9.00 -5.38
CA SER A 175 -27.73 8.75 -5.25
C SER A 175 -28.23 7.52 -6.00
N SER A 176 -27.44 6.95 -6.91
CA SER A 176 -27.78 5.77 -7.72
C SER A 176 -26.99 4.51 -7.36
N VAL A 177 -25.88 4.66 -6.62
CA VAL A 177 -24.98 3.55 -6.25
C VAL A 177 -25.34 3.01 -4.87
N THR A 178 -25.48 1.69 -4.75
CA THR A 178 -25.67 1.04 -3.45
C THR A 178 -24.34 0.88 -2.71
N GLU A 179 -24.41 0.81 -1.37
CA GLU A 179 -23.23 0.48 -0.53
C GLU A 179 -22.55 -0.82 -0.97
N HIS A 180 -23.37 -1.85 -1.29
CA HIS A 180 -22.88 -3.15 -1.77
C HIS A 180 -22.04 -3.00 -3.06
N ASP A 181 -22.52 -2.26 -4.04
CA ASP A 181 -21.81 -2.09 -5.31
C ASP A 181 -20.55 -1.23 -5.17
N ALA A 182 -20.59 -0.21 -4.31
CA ALA A 182 -19.42 0.59 -3.99
C ALA A 182 -18.31 -0.25 -3.29
N LYS A 183 -18.68 -1.07 -2.30
CA LYS A 183 -17.75 -2.02 -1.64
C LYS A 183 -17.17 -3.02 -2.63
N LYS A 184 -18.03 -3.61 -3.48
CA LYS A 184 -17.61 -4.58 -4.49
C LYS A 184 -16.65 -3.98 -5.50
N ALA A 185 -16.91 -2.76 -5.97
CA ALA A 185 -16.04 -2.05 -6.91
C ALA A 185 -14.66 -1.75 -6.30
N GLY A 186 -14.60 -1.30 -5.04
CA GLY A 186 -13.35 -0.98 -4.34
C GLY A 186 -12.59 -2.19 -3.77
N ALA A 187 -13.12 -3.41 -3.88
CA ALA A 187 -12.64 -4.57 -3.12
C ALA A 187 -11.16 -4.94 -3.30
N GLU A 188 -10.55 -4.62 -4.43
CA GLU A 188 -9.15 -4.94 -4.74
C GLU A 188 -8.20 -3.74 -4.60
N VAL A 189 -8.76 -2.53 -4.56
CA VAL A 189 -8.00 -1.27 -4.61
C VAL A 189 -8.02 -0.56 -3.26
N VAL A 190 -9.20 -0.49 -2.62
CA VAL A 190 -9.36 0.16 -1.32
C VAL A 190 -9.14 -0.86 -0.20
N LYS A 191 -8.44 -0.47 0.87
CA LYS A 191 -8.19 -1.34 2.02
C LYS A 191 -9.51 -1.85 2.61
N GLN A 192 -9.70 -3.16 2.59
CA GLN A 192 -10.90 -3.80 3.11
C GLN A 192 -10.88 -3.80 4.64
N VAL A 193 -11.95 -3.25 5.25
CA VAL A 193 -12.18 -3.21 6.68
C VAL A 193 -13.64 -3.56 6.96
N SER A 194 -13.93 -4.09 8.16
CA SER A 194 -15.29 -4.47 8.56
C SER A 194 -16.29 -3.30 8.48
N HIS A 195 -15.81 -2.09 8.81
CA HIS A 195 -16.59 -0.86 8.74
C HIS A 195 -15.88 0.16 7.83
N PRO A 196 -16.14 0.14 6.50
CA PRO A 196 -15.50 1.05 5.58
C PRO A 196 -15.94 2.49 5.82
N LEU A 197 -15.01 3.41 5.69
CA LEU A 197 -15.31 4.84 5.72
C LEU A 197 -16.06 5.25 4.44
N LEU A 198 -16.89 6.27 4.51
CA LEU A 198 -17.58 6.84 3.36
C LEU A 198 -16.61 7.26 2.25
N SER A 199 -15.41 7.71 2.62
CA SER A 199 -14.35 8.04 1.67
C SER A 199 -13.96 6.86 0.78
N GLY A 200 -13.79 5.66 1.36
CA GLY A 200 -13.49 4.44 0.60
C GLY A 200 -14.65 3.98 -0.29
N LEU A 201 -15.90 4.31 0.08
CA LEU A 201 -17.08 4.02 -0.75
C LEU A 201 -17.22 4.99 -1.93
N LEU A 202 -16.75 6.23 -1.79
CA LEU A 202 -16.75 7.23 -2.88
C LEU A 202 -15.65 6.98 -3.91
N TYR A 203 -14.53 6.36 -3.52
CA TYR A 203 -13.36 6.13 -4.36
C TYR A 203 -13.67 5.58 -5.76
N PRO A 204 -14.44 4.47 -5.92
CA PRO A 204 -14.74 3.92 -7.25
C PRO A 204 -15.55 4.88 -8.14
N GLY A 205 -16.45 5.65 -7.52
CA GLY A 205 -17.26 6.64 -8.22
C GLY A 205 -16.44 7.81 -8.75
N LEU A 206 -15.47 8.28 -7.99
CA LEU A 206 -14.57 9.35 -8.42
C LEU A 206 -13.70 8.89 -9.59
N GLN A 207 -13.11 7.69 -9.51
CA GLN A 207 -12.31 7.14 -10.61
C GLN A 207 -13.14 6.93 -11.89
N ALA A 208 -14.40 6.54 -11.76
CA ALA A 208 -15.30 6.44 -12.91
C ALA A 208 -15.59 7.82 -13.54
N LEU A 209 -15.84 8.85 -12.73
CA LEU A 209 -16.10 10.21 -13.22
C LEU A 209 -14.88 10.84 -13.91
N ASP A 210 -13.67 10.48 -13.51
CA ASP A 210 -12.45 10.97 -14.17
C ASP A 210 -12.43 10.69 -15.66
N GLU A 211 -13.03 9.58 -16.13
CA GLU A 211 -13.14 9.23 -17.55
C GLU A 211 -13.90 10.29 -18.35
N GLU A 212 -14.96 10.85 -17.76
CA GLU A 212 -15.78 11.87 -18.40
C GLU A 212 -15.11 13.22 -18.37
N TYR A 213 -14.60 13.63 -17.21
CA TYR A 213 -14.02 14.97 -17.02
C TYR A 213 -12.67 15.15 -17.72
N LEU A 214 -11.92 14.07 -17.91
CA LEU A 214 -10.71 14.06 -18.76
C LEU A 214 -11.04 13.94 -20.26
N LYS A 215 -12.30 13.68 -20.60
CA LYS A 215 -12.78 13.54 -22.01
C LYS A 215 -11.96 12.53 -22.81
N VAL A 216 -11.65 11.39 -22.17
CA VAL A 216 -10.88 10.31 -22.79
C VAL A 216 -11.76 9.25 -23.43
N ASP A 217 -11.19 8.46 -24.32
CA ASP A 217 -11.84 7.30 -24.94
C ASP A 217 -11.60 6.04 -24.12
N ALA A 218 -10.43 5.98 -23.46
CA ALA A 218 -10.02 4.80 -22.72
C ALA A 218 -9.36 5.16 -21.37
N GLN A 219 -9.62 4.32 -20.37
CA GLN A 219 -8.86 4.27 -19.13
C GLN A 219 -7.90 3.08 -19.16
N PHE A 220 -6.66 3.32 -18.71
CA PHE A 220 -5.64 2.31 -18.58
C PHE A 220 -5.27 2.11 -17.11
N GLY A 221 -5.18 0.87 -16.65
CA GLY A 221 -4.84 0.52 -15.28
C GLY A 221 -4.36 -0.91 -15.12
N GLY A 222 -4.14 -1.38 -13.89
CA GLY A 222 -3.90 -2.77 -13.58
C GLY A 222 -5.19 -3.59 -13.61
N VAL A 223 -5.08 -4.92 -13.75
CA VAL A 223 -6.25 -5.81 -13.69
C VAL A 223 -6.98 -5.77 -12.34
N ASP A 224 -6.32 -5.33 -11.27
CA ASP A 224 -6.93 -5.04 -9.97
C ASP A 224 -7.97 -3.90 -10.02
N GLN A 225 -7.92 -3.04 -11.06
CA GLN A 225 -8.91 -1.99 -11.32
C GLN A 225 -10.19 -2.52 -12.02
N ARG A 226 -10.21 -3.79 -12.45
CA ARG A 226 -11.30 -4.35 -13.28
C ARG A 226 -12.70 -4.12 -12.69
N LYS A 227 -12.84 -4.23 -11.38
CA LYS A 227 -14.13 -4.02 -10.70
C LYS A 227 -14.60 -2.58 -10.77
N ILE A 228 -13.67 -1.62 -10.73
CA ILE A 228 -13.99 -0.19 -10.90
C ILE A 228 -14.37 0.08 -12.36
N PHE A 229 -13.69 -0.53 -13.33
CA PHE A 229 -14.02 -0.38 -14.75
C PHE A 229 -15.42 -0.91 -15.07
N THR A 230 -15.78 -2.09 -14.58
CA THR A 230 -17.15 -2.62 -14.75
C THR A 230 -18.20 -1.81 -13.99
N PHE A 231 -17.83 -1.18 -12.87
CA PHE A 231 -18.67 -0.22 -12.17
C PHE A 231 -18.89 1.04 -13.00
N ALA A 232 -17.87 1.61 -13.64
CA ALA A 232 -18.00 2.74 -14.55
C ALA A 232 -18.93 2.41 -15.73
N GLU A 233 -18.76 1.25 -16.36
CA GLU A 233 -19.66 0.79 -17.45
C GLU A 233 -21.12 0.67 -17.02
N LYS A 234 -21.37 0.29 -15.76
CA LYS A 234 -22.72 0.16 -15.22
C LYS A 234 -23.35 1.51 -14.90
N TYR A 235 -22.62 2.41 -14.26
CA TYR A 235 -23.22 3.58 -13.62
C TYR A 235 -23.09 4.89 -14.39
N LEU A 236 -22.04 5.10 -15.20
CA LEU A 236 -21.90 6.33 -15.98
C LEU A 236 -23.07 6.58 -16.96
N PRO A 237 -23.66 5.54 -17.62
CA PRO A 237 -24.84 5.73 -18.46
C PRO A 237 -26.06 6.27 -17.69
N HIS A 238 -26.20 6.05 -16.39
CA HIS A 238 -27.30 6.61 -15.59
C HIS A 238 -27.19 8.14 -15.46
N LEU A 239 -25.98 8.71 -15.61
CA LEU A 239 -25.75 10.14 -15.64
C LEU A 239 -25.85 10.72 -17.06
N GLY A 240 -26.06 9.89 -18.07
CA GLY A 240 -26.08 10.27 -19.48
C GLY A 240 -24.71 10.22 -20.15
N TYR A 241 -23.69 9.64 -19.50
CA TYR A 241 -22.33 9.55 -20.02
C TYR A 241 -22.08 8.27 -20.82
N GLN A 242 -21.12 8.35 -21.73
CA GLN A 242 -20.74 7.23 -22.61
C GLN A 242 -19.89 6.20 -21.86
N LYS A 243 -20.08 4.91 -22.15
CA LYS A 243 -19.12 3.88 -21.74
C LYS A 243 -17.77 4.14 -22.39
N ARG A 244 -16.68 3.88 -21.66
CA ARG A 244 -15.31 4.00 -22.13
C ARG A 244 -14.69 2.63 -22.44
N ILE A 245 -13.51 2.65 -23.06
CA ILE A 245 -12.67 1.48 -23.27
C ILE A 245 -11.78 1.31 -22.04
N HIS A 246 -11.58 0.06 -21.57
CA HIS A 246 -10.70 -0.21 -20.43
C HIS A 246 -9.59 -1.17 -20.83
N LEU A 247 -8.36 -0.71 -20.61
CA LEU A 247 -7.11 -1.39 -20.97
C LEU A 247 -6.43 -1.85 -19.68
N MET A 248 -6.19 -3.15 -19.51
CA MET A 248 -5.71 -3.71 -18.25
C MET A 248 -4.36 -4.39 -18.36
N ASN A 249 -3.38 -3.89 -17.61
CA ASN A 249 -2.08 -4.53 -17.42
C ASN A 249 -2.19 -5.73 -16.48
N PRO A 250 -1.37 -6.77 -16.70
CA PRO A 250 -1.20 -7.84 -15.73
C PRO A 250 -0.55 -7.34 -14.44
N MET A 251 -0.84 -8.02 -13.34
CA MET A 251 -0.10 -7.85 -12.09
C MET A 251 1.23 -8.58 -12.17
N VAL A 252 2.31 -7.88 -11.84
CA VAL A 252 3.65 -8.48 -11.78
C VAL A 252 3.91 -8.97 -10.34
N PRO A 253 4.25 -10.26 -10.14
CA PRO A 253 4.60 -10.77 -8.83
C PRO A 253 5.84 -10.07 -8.27
N GLY A 254 5.93 -10.00 -6.95
CA GLY A 254 7.10 -9.51 -6.25
C GLY A 254 8.30 -10.43 -6.40
N LEU A 255 9.48 -9.96 -6.02
CA LEU A 255 10.72 -10.73 -6.07
C LEU A 255 10.68 -12.01 -5.22
N THR A 256 9.82 -12.07 -4.22
CA THR A 256 9.62 -13.22 -3.32
C THR A 256 8.56 -14.21 -3.82
N GLY A 257 8.04 -14.04 -5.04
CA GLY A 257 6.98 -14.89 -5.62
C GLY A 257 5.55 -14.52 -5.19
N THR A 258 5.38 -13.60 -4.26
CA THR A 258 4.06 -13.07 -3.83
C THR A 258 3.75 -11.73 -4.50
N LYS A 259 2.52 -11.18 -4.29
CA LYS A 259 2.16 -9.84 -4.80
C LYS A 259 3.18 -8.82 -4.29
N MET A 260 3.73 -7.98 -5.19
CA MET A 260 4.65 -6.91 -4.83
C MET A 260 3.91 -5.88 -3.96
N SER A 261 4.37 -5.73 -2.71
CA SER A 261 3.77 -4.82 -1.74
C SER A 261 4.63 -3.59 -1.52
N SER A 262 4.00 -2.41 -1.50
CA SER A 262 4.71 -1.17 -1.18
C SER A 262 5.20 -1.09 0.28
N SER A 263 4.66 -1.94 1.16
CA SER A 263 5.04 -2.01 2.58
C SER A 263 6.19 -2.99 2.89
N ASP A 264 6.44 -3.98 2.02
CA ASP A 264 7.52 -4.96 2.20
C ASP A 264 8.75 -4.55 1.36
N GLU A 265 9.82 -4.11 2.03
CA GLU A 265 11.04 -3.65 1.37
C GLU A 265 11.84 -4.76 0.67
N ASP A 266 11.76 -6.01 1.13
CA ASP A 266 12.47 -7.14 0.53
C ASP A 266 11.73 -7.71 -0.70
N SER A 267 10.43 -7.47 -0.83
CA SER A 267 9.62 -7.92 -1.98
C SER A 267 9.77 -7.06 -3.22
N LYS A 268 10.38 -5.86 -3.11
CA LYS A 268 10.47 -4.86 -4.19
C LYS A 268 11.86 -4.25 -4.31
N ILE A 269 12.20 -3.79 -5.52
CA ILE A 269 13.35 -2.91 -5.77
C ILE A 269 12.83 -1.47 -5.88
N ASP A 270 13.29 -0.57 -5.00
CA ASP A 270 13.02 0.87 -5.05
C ASP A 270 13.75 1.51 -6.22
N LEU A 271 13.20 2.57 -6.80
CA LEU A 271 13.82 3.29 -7.92
C LEU A 271 15.17 3.93 -7.55
N LEU A 272 15.36 4.22 -6.27
CA LEU A 272 16.57 4.83 -5.74
C LEU A 272 17.52 3.83 -5.06
N ASP A 273 17.22 2.52 -5.09
CA ASP A 273 18.13 1.50 -4.57
C ASP A 273 19.49 1.59 -5.26
N SER A 274 20.57 1.60 -4.49
CA SER A 274 21.94 1.55 -5.04
C SER A 274 22.21 0.24 -5.79
N PRO A 275 23.20 0.18 -6.68
CA PRO A 275 23.56 -1.06 -7.38
C PRO A 275 23.80 -2.23 -6.41
N ALA A 276 24.41 -1.97 -5.26
CA ALA A 276 24.64 -2.99 -4.23
C ALA A 276 23.33 -3.50 -3.59
N GLN A 277 22.35 -2.61 -3.37
CA GLN A 277 21.03 -2.99 -2.86
C GLN A 277 20.25 -3.80 -3.89
N VAL A 278 20.25 -3.38 -5.17
CA VAL A 278 19.64 -4.14 -6.27
C VAL A 278 20.21 -5.55 -6.32
N LYS A 279 21.54 -5.70 -6.30
CA LYS A 279 22.23 -7.00 -6.27
C LYS A 279 21.80 -7.86 -5.08
N LYS A 280 21.78 -7.27 -3.87
CA LYS A 280 21.37 -7.94 -2.64
C LYS A 280 19.93 -8.47 -2.73
N LYS A 281 18.98 -7.64 -3.23
CA LYS A 281 17.57 -8.00 -3.37
C LYS A 281 17.36 -9.08 -4.44
N LEU A 282 18.00 -8.97 -5.61
CA LEU A 282 17.94 -9.99 -6.65
C LEU A 282 18.54 -11.33 -6.20
N LYS A 283 19.62 -11.30 -5.39
CA LYS A 283 20.19 -12.54 -4.81
C LYS A 283 19.15 -13.30 -3.99
N LYS A 284 18.33 -12.59 -3.20
CA LYS A 284 17.25 -13.15 -2.37
C LYS A 284 15.98 -13.52 -3.17
N ALA A 285 15.80 -12.98 -4.39
CA ALA A 285 14.60 -13.20 -5.19
C ALA A 285 14.36 -14.69 -5.45
N PHE A 286 13.08 -15.10 -5.39
CA PHE A 286 12.68 -16.47 -5.74
C PHE A 286 12.94 -16.72 -7.24
N CYS A 287 13.74 -17.71 -7.54
CA CYS A 287 14.10 -18.11 -8.89
C CYS A 287 14.79 -19.49 -8.83
N GLU A 288 14.00 -20.55 -8.77
CA GLU A 288 14.50 -21.94 -8.74
C GLU A 288 14.83 -22.44 -10.15
N PRO A 289 15.83 -23.32 -10.32
CA PRO A 289 16.13 -23.93 -11.61
C PRO A 289 14.89 -24.59 -12.22
N GLY A 290 14.66 -24.38 -13.52
CA GLY A 290 13.53 -24.96 -14.26
C GLY A 290 12.14 -24.46 -13.88
N ASN A 291 11.97 -23.78 -12.74
CA ASN A 291 10.68 -23.31 -12.27
C ASN A 291 10.31 -21.97 -12.91
N VAL A 292 9.34 -21.99 -13.83
CA VAL A 292 8.81 -20.78 -14.50
C VAL A 292 7.59 -20.20 -13.79
N ALA A 293 6.92 -20.98 -12.92
CA ALA A 293 5.73 -20.51 -12.20
C ALA A 293 6.12 -19.60 -11.04
N ASP A 294 5.34 -18.54 -10.83
CA ASP A 294 5.52 -17.56 -9.75
C ASP A 294 6.94 -16.97 -9.63
N ASN A 295 7.70 -17.02 -10.74
CA ASN A 295 9.07 -16.53 -10.82
C ASN A 295 9.09 -15.02 -11.10
N GLY A 296 9.29 -14.21 -10.05
CA GLY A 296 9.31 -12.75 -10.16
C GLY A 296 10.41 -12.21 -11.09
N VAL A 297 11.54 -12.91 -11.22
CA VAL A 297 12.65 -12.51 -12.11
C VAL A 297 12.26 -12.71 -13.58
N LEU A 298 11.68 -13.85 -13.93
CA LEU A 298 11.16 -14.11 -15.28
C LEU A 298 9.99 -13.19 -15.63
N SER A 299 9.09 -12.97 -14.67
CA SER A 299 7.96 -12.06 -14.87
C SER A 299 8.43 -10.63 -15.16
N PHE A 300 9.47 -10.16 -14.48
CA PHE A 300 10.07 -8.86 -14.78
C PHE A 300 10.71 -8.82 -16.17
N CYS A 301 11.41 -9.89 -16.60
CA CYS A 301 11.88 -10.00 -17.97
C CYS A 301 10.74 -9.88 -18.97
N LYS A 302 9.65 -10.62 -18.78
CA LYS A 302 8.48 -10.67 -19.67
C LYS A 302 7.79 -9.31 -19.83
N HIS A 303 7.49 -8.66 -18.69
CA HIS A 303 6.62 -7.48 -18.67
C HIS A 303 7.36 -6.15 -18.75
N VAL A 304 8.68 -6.14 -18.53
CA VAL A 304 9.48 -4.91 -18.54
C VAL A 304 10.64 -4.98 -19.53
N LEU A 305 11.57 -5.93 -19.34
CA LEU A 305 12.82 -5.89 -20.09
C LEU A 305 12.65 -6.23 -21.58
N PHE A 306 11.90 -7.28 -21.88
CA PHE A 306 11.65 -7.65 -23.28
C PHE A 306 10.83 -6.61 -24.04
N PRO A 307 9.72 -6.06 -23.52
CA PRO A 307 9.00 -4.99 -24.20
C PRO A 307 9.86 -3.78 -24.53
N LEU A 308 10.72 -3.36 -23.61
CA LEU A 308 11.60 -2.19 -23.80
C LEU A 308 12.69 -2.48 -24.85
N ARG A 309 13.23 -3.70 -24.89
CA ARG A 309 14.31 -4.06 -25.84
C ARG A 309 13.83 -4.32 -27.25
N VAL A 310 12.68 -4.98 -27.39
CA VAL A 310 12.06 -5.19 -28.72
C VAL A 310 11.79 -3.86 -29.41
N VAL A 311 11.50 -2.83 -28.61
CA VAL A 311 11.34 -1.46 -29.10
C VAL A 311 12.63 -0.90 -29.72
N ASP A 312 13.80 -1.25 -29.13
CA ASP A 312 15.12 -0.79 -29.58
C ASP A 312 15.75 -1.74 -30.62
N GLY A 313 15.08 -2.84 -30.98
CA GLY A 313 15.64 -3.86 -31.90
C GLY A 313 16.84 -4.63 -31.33
N LYS A 314 17.00 -4.62 -30.00
CA LYS A 314 18.16 -5.24 -29.32
C LYS A 314 17.76 -6.56 -28.66
N GLU A 315 18.64 -7.56 -28.75
CA GLU A 315 18.46 -8.85 -28.08
C GLU A 315 18.72 -8.75 -26.57
N PHE A 316 17.98 -9.55 -25.79
CA PHE A 316 18.29 -9.76 -24.38
C PHE A 316 19.48 -10.70 -24.27
N THR A 317 20.58 -10.22 -23.71
CA THR A 317 21.84 -11.00 -23.64
C THR A 317 22.14 -11.37 -22.19
N VAL A 318 22.31 -12.67 -21.94
CA VAL A 318 22.84 -13.21 -20.69
C VAL A 318 24.31 -13.54 -20.90
N LYS A 319 25.19 -12.78 -20.24
CA LYS A 319 26.64 -13.02 -20.32
C LYS A 319 27.02 -14.18 -19.41
N ARG A 320 27.76 -15.15 -19.94
CA ARG A 320 28.30 -16.32 -19.22
C ARG A 320 29.75 -16.54 -19.56
N ALA A 321 30.47 -17.21 -18.63
CA ALA A 321 31.83 -17.62 -18.91
C ALA A 321 31.86 -18.67 -20.07
N PRO A 322 32.92 -18.71 -20.87
CA PRO A 322 33.07 -19.72 -21.93
C PRO A 322 32.85 -21.15 -21.44
N ASP A 323 33.35 -21.48 -20.24
CA ASP A 323 33.22 -22.79 -19.61
C ASP A 323 31.76 -23.16 -19.26
N ASN A 324 30.87 -22.16 -19.18
CA ASN A 324 29.43 -22.31 -18.97
C ASN A 324 28.63 -22.24 -20.29
N GLY A 325 29.28 -22.45 -21.44
CA GLY A 325 28.65 -22.45 -22.75
C GLY A 325 28.57 -21.09 -23.44
N GLY A 326 29.19 -20.02 -22.89
CA GLY A 326 29.23 -18.68 -23.46
C GLY A 326 27.90 -17.91 -23.38
N ASP A 327 27.84 -16.75 -24.02
CA ASP A 327 26.70 -15.84 -23.98
C ASP A 327 25.45 -16.42 -24.63
N LEU A 328 24.29 -16.25 -23.99
CA LEU A 328 22.98 -16.54 -24.58
C LEU A 328 22.31 -15.24 -25.01
N ARG A 329 21.64 -15.27 -26.18
CA ARG A 329 20.93 -14.14 -26.76
C ARG A 329 19.50 -14.54 -27.09
N PHE A 330 18.55 -13.71 -26.72
CA PHE A 330 17.12 -13.94 -26.88
C PHE A 330 16.44 -12.74 -27.54
N SER A 331 15.79 -12.97 -28.66
CA SER A 331 14.95 -11.98 -29.33
C SER A 331 13.51 -12.01 -28.81
N LYS A 332 13.06 -13.13 -28.23
CA LYS A 332 11.72 -13.32 -27.67
C LYS A 332 11.80 -13.85 -26.25
N PHE A 333 10.83 -13.47 -25.44
CA PHE A 333 10.73 -13.92 -24.06
C PHE A 333 10.50 -15.43 -23.98
N GLU A 334 9.69 -15.99 -24.88
CA GLU A 334 9.33 -17.41 -24.92
C GLU A 334 10.58 -18.31 -25.07
N ASP A 335 11.57 -17.85 -25.82
CA ASP A 335 12.83 -18.59 -26.00
C ASP A 335 13.65 -18.60 -24.70
N LEU A 336 13.70 -17.48 -23.98
CA LEU A 336 14.34 -17.40 -22.66
C LEU A 336 13.61 -18.27 -21.64
N GLU A 337 12.27 -18.24 -21.59
CA GLU A 337 11.46 -19.03 -20.69
C GLU A 337 11.66 -20.54 -20.93
N GLN A 338 11.67 -20.97 -22.19
CA GLN A 338 11.91 -22.38 -22.56
C GLN A 338 13.34 -22.84 -22.18
N THR A 339 14.35 -21.98 -22.42
CA THR A 339 15.74 -22.27 -22.06
C THR A 339 15.89 -22.40 -20.54
N PHE A 340 15.19 -21.56 -19.79
CA PHE A 340 15.17 -21.61 -18.34
C PHE A 340 14.42 -22.84 -17.82
N ALA A 341 13.27 -23.20 -18.42
CA ALA A 341 12.50 -24.40 -18.07
C ALA A 341 13.26 -25.71 -18.31
N LYS A 342 14.15 -25.73 -19.29
CA LYS A 342 15.06 -26.89 -19.59
C LYS A 342 16.31 -26.93 -18.72
N GLU A 343 16.46 -25.99 -17.77
CA GLU A 343 17.65 -25.82 -16.92
C GLU A 343 18.95 -25.51 -17.69
N GLU A 344 18.85 -25.10 -18.96
CA GLU A 344 19.98 -24.68 -19.78
C GLU A 344 20.48 -23.26 -19.44
N LEU A 345 19.69 -22.50 -18.66
CA LEU A 345 20.02 -21.20 -18.11
C LEU A 345 19.94 -21.21 -16.57
N HIS A 346 21.12 -21.09 -15.94
CA HIS A 346 21.18 -21.08 -14.47
C HIS A 346 20.58 -19.81 -13.87
N PRO A 347 19.82 -19.89 -12.74
CA PRO A 347 19.22 -18.73 -12.07
C PRO A 347 20.19 -17.59 -11.74
N ALA A 348 21.43 -17.90 -11.37
CA ALA A 348 22.43 -16.89 -11.05
C ALA A 348 22.82 -16.04 -12.27
N ASP A 349 22.92 -16.66 -13.46
CA ASP A 349 23.26 -15.97 -14.71
C ASP A 349 22.09 -15.07 -15.15
N LEU A 350 20.86 -15.57 -15.05
CA LEU A 350 19.64 -14.77 -15.29
C LEU A 350 19.56 -13.57 -14.36
N LYS A 351 19.74 -13.78 -13.03
CA LYS A 351 19.74 -12.69 -12.04
C LYS A 351 20.82 -11.65 -12.30
N SER A 352 22.02 -12.10 -12.70
CA SER A 352 23.13 -11.18 -13.06
C SER A 352 22.81 -10.35 -14.30
N ALA A 353 22.20 -10.93 -15.32
CA ALA A 353 21.76 -10.19 -16.50
C ALA A 353 20.69 -9.16 -16.14
N VAL A 354 19.66 -9.56 -15.37
CA VAL A 354 18.59 -8.69 -14.91
C VAL A 354 19.14 -7.55 -14.03
N GLU A 355 20.12 -7.82 -13.14
CA GLU A 355 20.81 -6.80 -12.35
C GLU A 355 21.43 -5.73 -13.26
N GLY A 356 22.14 -6.14 -14.30
CA GLY A 356 22.77 -5.23 -15.26
C GLY A 356 21.75 -4.32 -15.96
N TYR A 357 20.67 -4.90 -16.49
CA TYR A 357 19.62 -4.13 -17.17
C TYR A 357 18.86 -3.21 -16.24
N LEU A 358 18.52 -3.67 -15.01
CA LEU A 358 17.89 -2.82 -13.99
C LEU A 358 18.76 -1.63 -13.65
N ASN A 359 20.05 -1.85 -13.42
CA ASN A 359 20.97 -0.76 -13.09
C ASN A 359 21.09 0.27 -14.22
N CYS A 360 21.02 -0.16 -15.49
CA CYS A 360 20.96 0.75 -16.63
C CYS A 360 19.69 1.61 -16.63
N LEU A 361 18.51 1.01 -16.32
CA LEU A 361 17.25 1.74 -16.23
C LEU A 361 17.22 2.71 -15.03
N LEU A 362 17.79 2.31 -13.91
CA LEU A 362 17.77 3.09 -12.66
C LEU A 362 18.86 4.18 -12.61
N ALA A 363 19.93 4.07 -13.38
CA ALA A 363 21.04 5.03 -13.32
C ALA A 363 20.61 6.49 -13.62
N PRO A 364 19.86 6.80 -14.69
CA PRO A 364 19.40 8.16 -14.93
C PRO A 364 18.41 8.65 -13.86
N ILE A 365 17.59 7.78 -13.31
CA ILE A 365 16.65 8.13 -12.22
C ILE A 365 17.43 8.50 -10.96
N ARG A 366 18.42 7.70 -10.57
CA ARG A 366 19.30 8.02 -9.43
C ARG A 366 20.01 9.36 -9.62
N ALA A 367 20.51 9.63 -10.82
CA ALA A 367 21.18 10.90 -11.14
C ALA A 367 20.27 12.11 -10.94
N GLU A 368 19.00 12.04 -11.37
CA GLU A 368 17.99 13.08 -11.17
C GLU A 368 17.75 13.36 -9.68
N PHE A 369 17.71 12.30 -8.86
CA PHE A 369 17.44 12.39 -7.42
C PHE A 369 18.70 12.68 -6.56
N GLU A 370 19.89 12.81 -7.14
CA GLU A 370 21.12 13.19 -6.42
C GLU A 370 21.20 14.67 -6.09
N THR A 371 20.40 15.53 -6.71
CA THR A 371 20.39 16.98 -6.43
C THR A 371 19.95 17.27 -4.99
N PRO A 372 20.47 18.36 -4.35
CA PRO A 372 20.11 18.70 -2.97
C PRO A 372 18.61 18.86 -2.75
N ASP A 373 17.89 19.46 -3.71
CA ASP A 373 16.45 19.70 -3.61
C ASP A 373 15.67 18.39 -3.69
N MET A 374 16.06 17.48 -4.58
CA MET A 374 15.43 16.15 -4.67
C MET A 374 15.72 15.30 -3.44
N LYS A 375 16.92 15.31 -2.90
CA LYS A 375 17.23 14.64 -1.62
C LYS A 375 16.37 15.17 -0.47
N LYS A 376 16.17 16.49 -0.41
CA LYS A 376 15.27 17.12 0.57
C LYS A 376 13.81 16.73 0.36
N LEU A 377 13.37 16.68 -0.91
CA LEU A 377 12.02 16.22 -1.26
C LEU A 377 11.79 14.77 -0.83
N VAL A 378 12.71 13.84 -1.17
CA VAL A 378 12.64 12.42 -0.77
C VAL A 378 12.56 12.28 0.75
N ALA A 379 13.44 12.97 1.49
CA ALA A 379 13.47 12.91 2.95
C ALA A 379 12.18 13.42 3.60
N LYS A 380 11.50 14.40 2.99
CA LYS A 380 10.22 14.94 3.49
C LYS A 380 9.02 14.10 3.06
N ALA A 381 8.96 13.64 1.81
CA ALA A 381 7.87 12.84 1.27
C ALA A 381 7.81 11.43 1.89
N TYR A 382 8.98 10.87 2.18
CA TYR A 382 9.16 9.54 2.79
C TYR A 382 10.21 9.61 3.89
N PRO A 383 9.88 10.19 5.05
CA PRO A 383 10.81 10.25 6.17
C PRO A 383 11.22 8.83 6.57
N VAL A 384 12.53 8.59 6.52
CA VAL A 384 13.10 7.31 6.97
C VAL A 384 12.95 7.28 8.49
N VAL A 385 12.01 6.49 8.98
CA VAL A 385 12.07 6.04 10.37
C VAL A 385 13.31 5.16 10.46
N LYS A 386 14.39 5.67 11.01
CA LYS A 386 15.65 4.92 11.18
C LYS A 386 15.34 3.69 12.03
N LYS A 387 15.17 2.53 11.42
CA LYS A 387 15.40 1.26 12.11
C LYS A 387 16.86 1.25 12.48
N LYS A 388 17.18 1.32 13.76
CA LYS A 388 18.53 1.10 14.26
C LYS A 388 18.97 -0.29 13.81
N ALA A 389 20.16 -0.35 13.22
CA ALA A 389 20.80 -1.59 12.82
C ALA A 389 20.84 -2.57 13.98
N GLU A 390 20.47 -3.81 13.72
CA GLU A 390 20.77 -4.95 14.59
C GLU A 390 22.30 -5.07 14.73
N GLY A 391 22.77 -4.90 15.95
CA GLY A 391 24.17 -5.18 16.29
C GLY A 391 24.69 -4.37 17.46
N ALA A 392 24.70 -4.99 18.61
CA ALA A 392 25.41 -4.78 19.86
C ALA A 392 24.60 -4.18 21.02
N PRO A 393 24.70 -4.78 22.21
CA PRO A 393 24.01 -4.33 23.40
C PRO A 393 24.69 -3.10 23.96
N ALA A 394 23.99 -1.96 23.98
CA ALA A 394 24.43 -0.79 24.72
C ALA A 394 23.46 -0.53 25.86
N ALA A 395 24.01 -0.57 27.06
CA ALA A 395 23.36 -0.22 28.29
C ALA A 395 22.88 1.23 28.32
N GLY A 396 21.67 1.44 28.85
CA GLY A 396 21.25 2.63 29.59
C GLY A 396 20.99 3.91 28.80
N GLY A 397 19.72 4.37 28.79
CA GLY A 397 19.31 5.72 28.46
C GLY A 397 18.26 5.83 27.39
N GLY A 398 16.99 5.58 27.73
CA GLY A 398 15.85 5.72 26.82
C GLY A 398 15.58 7.19 26.46
N GLY A 399 15.65 7.50 25.17
CA GLY A 399 15.09 8.75 24.63
C GLY A 399 13.56 8.69 24.65
N ASP A 400 12.92 9.77 25.09
CA ASP A 400 11.49 9.94 25.41
C ASP A 400 10.50 9.78 24.24
N ASP A 401 10.93 9.37 23.02
CA ASP A 401 10.12 9.37 21.79
C ASP A 401 9.88 8.00 21.13
N GLU A 402 10.52 6.92 21.56
CA GLU A 402 10.32 5.59 20.95
C GLU A 402 9.13 4.86 21.60
N ILE A 403 8.16 4.43 20.78
CA ILE A 403 6.98 3.70 21.27
C ILE A 403 7.25 2.20 21.17
N THR A 404 7.61 1.61 22.31
CA THR A 404 7.87 0.18 22.47
C THR A 404 6.96 -0.44 23.54
N PRO A 405 6.71 -1.75 23.54
CA PRO A 405 5.91 -2.41 24.58
C PRO A 405 6.54 -2.31 25.97
N ALA A 406 7.84 -2.00 26.08
CA ALA A 406 8.50 -1.76 27.36
C ALA A 406 7.87 -0.59 28.17
N ARG A 407 7.19 0.34 27.49
CA ARG A 407 6.51 1.49 28.12
C ARG A 407 5.20 1.12 28.80
N LEU A 408 4.64 -0.05 28.51
CA LEU A 408 3.43 -0.56 29.15
C LEU A 408 3.76 -1.15 30.53
N ASP A 409 3.03 -0.71 31.56
CA ASP A 409 3.10 -1.31 32.89
C ASP A 409 2.06 -2.45 32.95
N LEU A 410 2.47 -3.64 32.48
CA LEU A 410 1.67 -4.85 32.52
C LEU A 410 2.02 -5.64 33.78
N LYS A 411 1.00 -5.97 34.59
CA LYS A 411 1.15 -6.73 35.83
C LYS A 411 0.14 -7.86 35.94
N VAL A 412 0.55 -8.90 36.63
CA VAL A 412 -0.37 -9.92 37.13
C VAL A 412 -1.18 -9.30 38.26
N GLY A 413 -2.50 -9.47 38.24
CA GLY A 413 -3.39 -9.04 39.31
C GLY A 413 -4.37 -10.14 39.69
N LYS A 414 -4.80 -10.15 40.97
CA LYS A 414 -5.88 -11.00 41.47
C LYS A 414 -7.15 -10.19 41.63
N ILE A 415 -8.23 -10.61 40.97
CA ILE A 415 -9.55 -10.00 41.15
C ILE A 415 -10.13 -10.48 42.48
N THR A 416 -10.14 -9.63 43.50
CA THR A 416 -10.59 -9.98 44.84
C THR A 416 -12.09 -9.78 45.05
N SER A 417 -12.76 -8.99 44.22
CA SER A 417 -14.21 -8.78 44.26
C SER A 417 -14.69 -8.32 42.89
N VAL A 418 -15.82 -8.86 42.45
CA VAL A 418 -16.53 -8.47 41.23
C VAL A 418 -17.96 -8.07 41.59
N LYS A 419 -18.47 -6.97 41.04
CA LYS A 419 -19.85 -6.51 41.20
C LYS A 419 -20.37 -5.95 39.88
N LYS A 420 -21.69 -6.07 39.63
CA LYS A 420 -22.32 -5.37 38.51
C LYS A 420 -22.29 -3.86 38.75
N HIS A 421 -22.08 -3.11 37.67
CA HIS A 421 -22.15 -1.66 37.75
C HIS A 421 -23.60 -1.20 38.00
N PRO A 422 -23.87 -0.27 38.94
CA PRO A 422 -25.24 0.12 39.30
C PRO A 422 -25.99 0.84 38.16
N GLU A 423 -25.29 1.51 37.23
CA GLU A 423 -25.88 2.29 36.16
C GLU A 423 -25.56 1.75 34.74
N ALA A 424 -24.99 0.54 34.62
CA ALA A 424 -24.62 -0.03 33.33
C ALA A 424 -24.58 -1.56 33.35
N ASP A 425 -25.56 -2.20 32.70
CA ASP A 425 -25.72 -3.64 32.66
C ASP A 425 -24.57 -4.39 31.98
N SER A 426 -23.79 -3.70 31.11
CA SER A 426 -22.67 -4.29 30.39
C SER A 426 -21.33 -4.18 31.13
N LEU A 427 -21.30 -3.58 32.33
CA LEU A 427 -20.06 -3.30 33.05
C LEU A 427 -19.97 -4.08 34.36
N TYR A 428 -18.75 -4.57 34.67
CA TYR A 428 -18.36 -5.01 35.99
C TYR A 428 -17.46 -4.00 36.67
N ILE A 429 -17.56 -3.93 38.02
CA ILE A 429 -16.62 -3.22 38.89
C ILE A 429 -15.77 -4.30 39.56
N GLU A 430 -14.48 -4.27 39.34
CA GLU A 430 -13.51 -5.23 39.82
C GLU A 430 -12.59 -4.56 40.83
N MET A 431 -12.42 -5.19 42.01
CA MET A 431 -11.36 -4.82 42.96
C MET A 431 -10.19 -5.76 42.70
N VAL A 432 -9.03 -5.20 42.32
CA VAL A 432 -7.88 -5.96 41.85
C VAL A 432 -6.67 -5.71 42.75
N ASP A 433 -6.16 -6.77 43.33
CA ASP A 433 -4.86 -6.78 44.03
C ASP A 433 -3.75 -6.88 42.96
N LEU A 434 -2.92 -5.84 42.90
CA LEU A 434 -1.77 -5.73 42.00
C LEU A 434 -0.43 -5.74 42.76
N GLY A 435 -0.43 -6.28 43.99
CA GLY A 435 0.75 -6.25 44.87
C GLY A 435 1.05 -4.84 45.43
N GLU A 436 0.08 -3.92 45.37
CA GLU A 436 0.15 -2.56 45.88
C GLU A 436 -0.44 -2.47 47.29
N LYS A 437 -0.21 -1.35 48.00
CA LYS A 437 -0.73 -1.17 49.37
C LYS A 437 -2.25 -1.22 49.45
N THR A 438 -2.94 -0.86 48.38
CA THR A 438 -4.41 -0.87 48.29
C THR A 438 -4.85 -1.45 46.95
N PRO A 439 -5.88 -2.31 46.92
CA PRO A 439 -6.42 -2.80 45.64
C PRO A 439 -6.93 -1.64 44.77
N ARG A 440 -6.81 -1.80 43.44
CA ARG A 440 -7.35 -0.82 42.48
C ARG A 440 -8.75 -1.19 42.05
N THR A 441 -9.58 -0.17 41.83
CA THR A 441 -10.87 -0.32 41.12
C THR A 441 -10.62 -0.31 39.62
N ILE A 442 -11.05 -1.36 38.94
CA ILE A 442 -11.00 -1.49 37.49
C ILE A 442 -12.39 -1.80 36.97
N ILE A 443 -12.78 -1.16 35.86
CA ILE A 443 -14.10 -1.37 35.25
C ILE A 443 -13.87 -2.07 33.91
N SER A 444 -14.58 -3.18 33.69
CA SER A 444 -14.50 -3.95 32.46
C SER A 444 -15.87 -4.11 31.79
N GLY A 445 -15.87 -4.12 30.45
CA GLY A 445 -17.07 -4.33 29.63
C GLY A 445 -17.39 -5.82 29.42
N LEU A 446 -17.28 -6.63 30.47
CA LEU A 446 -17.38 -8.09 30.40
C LEU A 446 -18.73 -8.63 30.84
N ALA A 447 -19.61 -7.81 31.40
CA ALA A 447 -20.92 -8.25 31.85
C ALA A 447 -21.77 -8.78 30.68
N GLY A 448 -22.24 -10.02 30.83
CA GLY A 448 -22.94 -10.74 29.74
C GLY A 448 -22.05 -11.48 28.76
N LEU A 449 -20.71 -11.34 28.86
CA LEU A 449 -19.72 -12.04 28.03
C LEU A 449 -18.93 -13.07 28.85
N VAL A 450 -18.56 -12.71 30.07
CA VAL A 450 -17.86 -13.58 31.02
C VAL A 450 -18.68 -13.65 32.30
N PRO A 451 -19.01 -14.83 32.81
CA PRO A 451 -19.70 -14.99 34.10
C PRO A 451 -18.92 -14.33 35.24
N MET A 452 -19.62 -13.71 36.17
CA MET A 452 -19.00 -13.02 37.30
C MET A 452 -18.22 -13.98 38.21
N GLU A 453 -18.71 -15.20 38.35
CA GLU A 453 -18.08 -16.31 39.09
C GLU A 453 -16.73 -16.72 38.48
N ASP A 454 -16.58 -16.62 37.17
CA ASP A 454 -15.32 -16.95 36.47
C ASP A 454 -14.25 -15.87 36.63
N LEU A 455 -14.64 -14.66 37.02
CA LEU A 455 -13.73 -13.53 37.29
C LEU A 455 -13.36 -13.44 38.77
N GLN A 456 -14.24 -13.87 39.68
CA GLN A 456 -14.01 -13.83 41.12
C GLN A 456 -12.81 -14.71 41.50
N ASP A 457 -11.86 -14.14 42.26
CA ASP A 457 -10.61 -14.77 42.70
C ASP A 457 -9.63 -15.21 41.62
N ARG A 458 -9.89 -14.82 40.37
CA ARG A 458 -9.06 -15.12 39.19
C ARG A 458 -7.81 -14.26 39.14
N LEU A 459 -6.69 -14.85 38.68
CA LEU A 459 -5.53 -14.11 38.20
C LEU A 459 -5.75 -13.69 36.76
N GLY A 460 -5.34 -12.45 36.42
CA GLY A 460 -5.37 -11.88 35.10
C GLY A 460 -4.18 -10.99 34.83
N VAL A 461 -4.05 -10.47 33.62
CA VAL A 461 -3.04 -9.49 33.23
C VAL A 461 -3.69 -8.12 33.09
N PHE A 462 -3.11 -7.11 33.71
CA PHE A 462 -3.67 -5.77 33.76
C PHE A 462 -2.68 -4.72 33.23
N LEU A 463 -3.19 -3.78 32.44
CA LEU A 463 -2.44 -2.57 32.06
C LEU A 463 -2.67 -1.49 33.12
N CYS A 464 -1.61 -1.11 33.81
CA CYS A 464 -1.66 -0.38 35.07
C CYS A 464 -1.30 1.11 34.96
N ASN A 465 -0.74 1.57 33.84
CA ASN A 465 -0.27 2.94 33.67
C ASN A 465 -1.08 3.78 32.68
N LEU A 466 -2.32 3.38 32.40
CA LEU A 466 -3.29 4.23 31.73
C LEU A 466 -3.71 5.41 32.64
N LYS A 467 -4.09 6.53 32.01
CA LYS A 467 -4.73 7.62 32.75
C LYS A 467 -6.08 7.13 33.28
N PRO A 468 -6.38 7.30 34.60
CA PRO A 468 -7.69 6.94 35.13
C PRO A 468 -8.83 7.60 34.37
N VAL A 469 -9.90 6.85 34.11
CA VAL A 469 -11.08 7.30 33.36
C VAL A 469 -12.34 7.02 34.17
N LYS A 470 -13.24 8.01 34.26
CA LYS A 470 -14.57 7.81 34.87
C LYS A 470 -15.51 7.12 33.88
N MET A 471 -15.97 5.94 34.21
CA MET A 471 -16.97 5.19 33.47
C MET A 471 -18.28 5.16 34.27
N ARG A 472 -19.30 5.87 33.76
CA ARG A 472 -20.59 6.04 34.44
C ARG A 472 -20.45 6.42 35.94
N GLY A 473 -19.64 7.44 36.21
CA GLY A 473 -19.47 7.98 37.56
C GLY A 473 -18.39 7.32 38.44
N ILE A 474 -17.95 6.10 38.12
CA ILE A 474 -16.91 5.36 38.87
C ILE A 474 -15.58 5.43 38.12
N GLU A 475 -14.50 5.67 38.85
CA GLU A 475 -13.17 5.79 38.28
C GLU A 475 -12.50 4.40 38.10
N SER A 476 -12.08 4.10 36.85
CA SER A 476 -11.28 2.93 36.53
C SER A 476 -9.79 3.30 36.48
N CYS A 477 -8.98 2.57 37.27
CA CYS A 477 -7.55 2.83 37.44
C CYS A 477 -6.65 1.79 36.74
N GLY A 478 -7.13 1.21 35.64
CA GLY A 478 -6.41 0.20 34.85
C GLY A 478 -7.34 -0.48 33.85
N MET A 479 -6.83 -1.50 33.16
CA MET A 479 -7.59 -2.27 32.18
C MET A 479 -7.21 -3.75 32.26
N LEU A 480 -8.20 -4.63 32.36
CA LEU A 480 -8.01 -6.08 32.23
C LEU A 480 -7.77 -6.43 30.76
N MET A 481 -6.68 -7.12 30.48
CA MET A 481 -6.29 -7.53 29.14
C MET A 481 -7.04 -8.80 28.72
N CYS A 482 -7.74 -8.75 27.59
CA CYS A 482 -8.54 -9.85 27.10
C CYS A 482 -8.27 -10.13 25.62
N ALA A 483 -8.25 -11.41 25.24
CA ALA A 483 -8.41 -11.83 23.86
C ALA A 483 -9.88 -11.72 23.46
N SER A 484 -10.21 -11.22 22.27
CA SER A 484 -11.59 -11.05 21.85
C SER A 484 -11.78 -11.28 20.35
N VAL A 485 -12.93 -11.86 19.98
CA VAL A 485 -13.42 -11.98 18.60
C VAL A 485 -14.84 -11.45 18.53
N ASP A 486 -15.24 -10.94 17.37
CA ASP A 486 -16.53 -10.25 17.20
C ASP A 486 -17.61 -11.18 16.59
N GLU A 487 -17.24 -12.20 15.81
CA GLU A 487 -18.18 -13.15 15.19
C GLU A 487 -17.67 -14.61 15.25
N PRO A 488 -18.28 -15.49 16.08
CA PRO A 488 -19.23 -15.16 17.16
C PRO A 488 -18.52 -14.38 18.27
N ARG A 489 -19.23 -13.45 18.90
CA ARG A 489 -18.62 -12.61 19.95
C ARG A 489 -18.18 -13.45 21.15
N ALA A 490 -16.88 -13.52 21.38
CA ALA A 490 -16.28 -14.20 22.52
C ALA A 490 -15.14 -13.37 23.09
N VAL A 491 -14.99 -13.42 24.42
CA VAL A 491 -13.94 -12.68 25.14
C VAL A 491 -13.36 -13.59 26.20
N GLU A 492 -12.04 -13.67 26.26
CA GLU A 492 -11.29 -14.44 27.25
C GLU A 492 -10.25 -13.56 27.93
N PRO A 493 -10.31 -13.35 29.27
CA PRO A 493 -9.24 -12.69 30.00
C PRO A 493 -7.93 -13.47 29.88
N LEU A 494 -6.82 -12.75 29.69
CA LEU A 494 -5.49 -13.35 29.62
C LEU A 494 -5.13 -13.99 30.96
N MET A 495 -4.48 -15.15 30.89
CA MET A 495 -4.06 -15.95 32.04
C MET A 495 -2.54 -15.94 32.16
N PRO A 496 -1.98 -15.49 33.31
CA PRO A 496 -0.58 -15.70 33.60
C PRO A 496 -0.30 -17.18 33.92
N PRO A 497 0.96 -17.65 33.82
CA PRO A 497 1.35 -19.01 34.18
C PRO A 497 0.96 -19.37 35.61
N ALA A 498 0.74 -20.66 35.88
CA ALA A 498 0.47 -21.16 37.23
C ALA A 498 1.65 -20.80 38.17
N GLY A 499 1.31 -20.32 39.37
CA GLY A 499 2.29 -19.88 40.36
C GLY A 499 2.66 -18.42 40.30
N SER A 500 2.15 -17.65 39.32
CA SER A 500 2.33 -16.18 39.27
C SER A 500 1.64 -15.52 40.47
N ALA A 501 2.26 -14.43 40.95
CA ALA A 501 1.77 -13.68 42.11
C ALA A 501 1.27 -12.26 41.69
N PRO A 502 0.28 -11.71 42.45
CA PRO A 502 -0.12 -10.31 42.24
C PRO A 502 1.06 -9.36 42.32
N GLY A 503 1.14 -8.40 41.38
CA GLY A 503 2.25 -7.45 41.24
C GLY A 503 3.42 -7.96 40.39
N GLU A 504 3.44 -9.24 39.98
CA GLU A 504 4.47 -9.76 39.09
C GLU A 504 4.39 -9.03 37.73
N ARG A 505 5.54 -8.58 37.25
CA ARG A 505 5.62 -7.88 35.95
C ARG A 505 5.42 -8.84 34.80
N VAL A 506 4.61 -8.41 33.83
CA VAL A 506 4.50 -9.01 32.51
C VAL A 506 5.28 -8.13 31.51
N PHE A 507 6.04 -8.74 30.63
CA PHE A 507 6.85 -8.06 29.63
C PHE A 507 6.74 -8.79 28.29
N VAL A 508 7.06 -8.11 27.20
CA VAL A 508 7.21 -8.74 25.89
C VAL A 508 8.64 -9.26 25.75
N GLU A 509 8.80 -10.47 25.25
CA GLU A 509 10.11 -11.09 25.02
C GLU A 509 11.00 -10.17 24.17
N GLY A 510 12.24 -9.92 24.61
CA GLY A 510 13.15 -8.94 24.03
C GLY A 510 13.05 -7.52 24.63
N TYR A 511 12.08 -7.28 25.55
CA TYR A 511 11.87 -5.98 26.21
C TYR A 511 11.89 -6.08 27.74
N GLU A 512 12.51 -7.13 28.29
CA GLU A 512 12.55 -7.43 29.74
C GLU A 512 13.20 -6.32 30.57
N SER A 513 14.28 -5.72 30.04
CA SER A 513 15.05 -4.68 30.74
C SER A 513 14.44 -3.27 30.64
N GLY A 514 13.38 -3.10 29.85
CA GLY A 514 12.73 -1.80 29.67
C GLY A 514 12.01 -1.34 30.94
N THR A 515 11.92 -0.03 31.16
CA THR A 515 11.20 0.57 32.29
C THR A 515 9.87 1.11 31.79
N PRO A 516 8.73 0.68 32.36
CA PRO A 516 7.41 1.26 32.03
C PRO A 516 7.34 2.74 32.34
N ASP A 517 6.57 3.48 31.56
CA ASP A 517 6.22 4.86 31.89
C ASP A 517 5.45 4.90 33.21
N GLU A 518 5.65 5.91 34.04
CA GLU A 518 4.86 6.07 35.27
C GLU A 518 3.36 6.25 34.93
N LYS A 519 3.05 7.05 33.88
CA LYS A 519 1.72 7.19 33.27
C LYS A 519 1.86 7.41 31.79
N LEU A 520 1.08 6.70 30.98
CA LEU A 520 1.03 6.90 29.54
C LEU A 520 0.42 8.26 29.19
N ASN A 521 1.15 9.06 28.40
CA ASN A 521 0.67 10.34 27.94
C ASN A 521 -0.37 10.14 26.81
N PRO A 522 -1.67 10.53 27.00
CA PRO A 522 -2.71 10.34 26.01
C PRO A 522 -2.41 10.99 24.65
N LYS A 523 -1.64 12.10 24.63
CA LYS A 523 -1.27 12.77 23.38
C LYS A 523 -0.27 11.95 22.54
N LYS A 524 0.56 11.11 23.16
CA LYS A 524 1.51 10.23 22.47
C LYS A 524 0.85 8.96 21.92
N LYS A 525 -0.38 8.62 22.37
CA LYS A 525 -1.18 7.46 21.95
C LYS A 525 -0.39 6.16 21.96
N VAL A 526 0.36 5.93 23.05
CA VAL A 526 1.26 4.77 23.18
C VAL A 526 0.47 3.46 23.13
N TRP A 527 -0.60 3.35 23.93
CA TRP A 527 -1.47 2.17 23.94
C TRP A 527 -2.10 1.92 22.57
N GLU A 528 -2.72 2.92 21.98
CA GLU A 528 -3.45 2.82 20.71
C GLU A 528 -2.52 2.48 19.51
N LYS A 529 -1.21 2.70 19.66
CA LYS A 529 -0.23 2.34 18.64
C LYS A 529 0.33 0.93 18.82
N LEU A 530 0.37 0.42 20.05
CA LEU A 530 0.87 -0.93 20.35
C LEU A 530 -0.22 -1.99 20.26
N GLN A 531 -1.44 -1.64 20.66
CA GLN A 531 -2.58 -2.54 20.77
C GLN A 531 -2.95 -3.27 19.45
N PRO A 532 -2.89 -2.67 18.24
CA PRO A 532 -3.22 -3.38 17.00
C PRO A 532 -2.34 -4.60 16.70
N ASP A 533 -1.13 -4.63 17.26
CA ASP A 533 -0.16 -5.71 17.06
C ASP A 533 -0.19 -6.76 18.20
N LEU A 534 -1.05 -6.55 19.22
CA LEU A 534 -1.26 -7.50 20.29
C LEU A 534 -2.30 -8.54 19.87
N ARG A 535 -1.88 -9.81 19.81
CA ARG A 535 -2.73 -10.94 19.39
C ARG A 535 -2.38 -12.20 20.15
N THR A 536 -3.25 -13.20 20.07
CA THR A 536 -2.94 -14.57 20.49
C THR A 536 -2.36 -15.37 19.31
N SER A 537 -1.42 -16.27 19.58
CA SER A 537 -0.86 -17.21 18.59
C SER A 537 -1.80 -18.37 18.25
N ALA A 538 -1.35 -19.28 17.39
CA ALA A 538 -2.05 -20.54 17.10
C ALA A 538 -2.11 -21.49 18.32
N GLU A 539 -1.22 -21.30 19.30
CA GLU A 539 -1.14 -22.03 20.57
C GLU A 539 -1.80 -21.27 21.72
N CYS A 540 -2.57 -20.20 21.43
CA CYS A 540 -3.24 -19.36 22.43
C CYS A 540 -2.26 -18.56 23.34
N VAL A 541 -1.00 -18.35 22.94
CA VAL A 541 -0.05 -17.50 23.64
C VAL A 541 -0.30 -16.04 23.26
N ALA A 542 -0.30 -15.13 24.23
CA ALA A 542 -0.40 -13.71 23.99
C ALA A 542 0.93 -13.18 23.40
N GLU A 543 0.87 -12.48 22.27
CA GLU A 543 2.05 -12.01 21.54
C GLU A 543 1.88 -10.55 21.10
N TRP A 544 3.01 -9.86 20.95
CA TRP A 544 3.11 -8.57 20.26
C TRP A 544 4.10 -8.72 19.10
N GLN A 545 3.63 -8.55 17.85
CA GLN A 545 4.44 -8.74 16.64
C GLN A 545 5.21 -10.09 16.58
N GLY A 546 4.62 -11.16 17.12
CA GLY A 546 5.23 -12.50 17.17
C GLY A 546 6.18 -12.74 18.36
N SER A 547 6.39 -11.74 19.25
CA SER A 547 7.13 -11.90 20.51
C SER A 547 6.17 -12.14 21.65
N SER A 548 6.38 -13.19 22.45
CA SER A 548 5.45 -13.61 23.51
C SER A 548 5.39 -12.64 24.68
N LEU A 549 4.20 -12.47 25.26
CA LEU A 549 4.06 -11.84 26.58
C LEU A 549 4.45 -12.86 27.65
N MET A 550 5.42 -12.49 28.46
CA MET A 550 6.07 -13.38 29.42
C MET A 550 5.97 -12.85 30.86
N THR A 551 5.92 -13.75 31.81
CA THR A 551 6.32 -13.52 33.20
C THR A 551 7.66 -14.22 33.43
N LYS A 552 8.22 -14.13 34.64
CA LYS A 552 9.40 -14.92 35.02
C LYS A 552 9.16 -16.43 35.03
N LEU A 553 7.89 -16.86 35.09
CA LEU A 553 7.49 -18.26 35.19
C LEU A 553 7.08 -18.88 33.83
N GLY A 554 6.87 -18.07 32.79
CA GLY A 554 6.49 -18.54 31.47
C GLY A 554 5.58 -17.58 30.71
N ALA A 555 5.03 -18.06 29.60
CA ALA A 555 4.19 -17.28 28.71
C ALA A 555 2.78 -17.03 29.24
N VAL A 556 2.24 -15.88 28.93
CA VAL A 556 0.82 -15.52 29.16
C VAL A 556 -0.03 -16.13 28.04
N THR A 557 -1.17 -16.72 28.40
CA THR A 557 -2.04 -17.44 27.46
C THR A 557 -3.49 -16.98 27.55
N CYS A 558 -4.34 -17.43 26.63
CA CYS A 558 -5.79 -17.45 26.76
C CYS A 558 -6.31 -18.89 26.67
N THR A 559 -7.60 -19.11 26.88
CA THR A 559 -8.18 -20.47 26.96
C THR A 559 -8.26 -21.13 25.58
N SER A 560 -8.82 -20.46 24.58
CA SER A 560 -9.15 -21.08 23.29
C SER A 560 -9.06 -20.13 22.07
N LEU A 561 -9.06 -18.82 22.27
CA LEU A 561 -9.11 -17.85 21.19
C LEU A 561 -7.75 -17.70 20.49
N LYS A 562 -7.60 -18.35 19.34
CA LYS A 562 -6.40 -18.34 18.49
C LYS A 562 -6.42 -17.19 17.51
N GLY A 563 -5.28 -16.50 17.30
CA GLY A 563 -5.16 -15.39 16.37
C GLY A 563 -6.03 -14.16 16.72
N ALA A 564 -6.61 -14.14 17.92
CA ALA A 564 -7.55 -13.11 18.34
C ALA A 564 -6.84 -11.82 18.76
N PRO A 565 -7.36 -10.63 18.41
CA PRO A 565 -6.88 -9.37 18.96
C PRO A 565 -6.96 -9.33 20.48
N ILE A 566 -5.96 -8.72 21.12
CA ILE A 566 -5.94 -8.46 22.56
C ILE A 566 -6.29 -6.99 22.80
N LYS A 567 -7.27 -6.79 23.66
CA LYS A 567 -7.79 -5.45 24.01
C LYS A 567 -7.78 -5.26 25.52
#